data_5c1bcb139e80a975936e95b1670676ad
#
_entry.id   5c1bcb139e80a975936e95b1670676ad
#
_cell.length_a   1.000
_cell.length_b   1.000
_cell.length_c   1.000
_cell.angle_alpha   90.00
_cell.angle_beta   90.00
_cell.angle_gamma   90.00
#
_symmetry.space_group_name_H-M   'P 1'
#
loop_
_entity.id
_entity.type
_entity.pdbx_description
1 polymer ?
#
loop_
_entity_poly.entity_id
_entity_poly.type
_entity_poly.pdbx_seq_one_letter_code
_entity_poly.pdbx_strand_id
1 'polypeptide(L)'
;MKIHFWSIGKNNDPYIKEGVEDFTKRISKYYPVEWTIIPLPKNAGMMSEMDLKKKEGEIVLDWLNKDDYLVALDERGKQFTSESLADFIMKRSNESLKNLVFLIGGAFGLDEAVLKRANYKWSLSHLTFPHQLVRLMLAEQIYRACTILRNEKYHHR
;
A
#
# COMPACT_ATOMS: atom_id res chain seq x y z
N MET A 1 13.05 -9.75 2.93
CA MET A 1 12.24 -8.60 2.47
C MET A 1 11.20 -8.29 3.53
N LYS A 2 11.10 -7.04 3.91
CA LYS A 2 10.05 -6.56 4.80
C LYS A 2 8.98 -5.82 3.97
N ILE A 3 7.72 -6.07 4.28
CA ILE A 3 6.59 -5.41 3.63
C ILE A 3 6.13 -4.24 4.51
N HIS A 4 6.01 -3.08 3.90
CA HIS A 4 5.51 -1.88 4.57
C HIS A 4 4.22 -1.43 3.89
N PHE A 5 3.23 -1.12 4.70
CA PHE A 5 2.02 -0.46 4.23
C PHE A 5 1.99 0.96 4.78
N TRP A 6 2.03 1.94 3.90
CA TRP A 6 1.94 3.35 4.26
C TRP A 6 0.63 3.92 3.74
N SER A 7 -0.11 4.56 4.61
CA SER A 7 -1.38 5.18 4.24
C SER A 7 -1.48 6.58 4.81
N ILE A 8 -1.74 7.56 3.96
CA ILE A 8 -1.88 8.95 4.35
C ILE A 8 -3.31 9.18 4.86
N GLY A 9 -3.44 9.77 6.04
CA GLY A 9 -4.75 10.13 6.57
C GLY A 9 -4.90 9.90 8.06
N LYS A 10 -6.13 9.63 8.49
CA LYS A 10 -6.49 9.42 9.88
C LYS A 10 -6.30 7.96 10.28
N ASN A 11 -6.26 7.72 11.60
CA ASN A 11 -6.26 6.36 12.14
C ASN A 11 -7.52 5.61 11.71
N ASN A 12 -7.43 4.29 11.73
CA ASN A 12 -8.53 3.41 11.32
C ASN A 12 -9.74 3.53 12.23
N ASP A 13 -10.94 3.50 11.63
CA ASP A 13 -12.16 3.25 12.37
C ASP A 13 -12.11 1.83 12.97
N PRO A 14 -12.84 1.57 14.09
CA PRO A 14 -12.75 0.30 14.80
C PRO A 14 -12.96 -0.94 13.90
N TYR A 15 -13.96 -0.91 12.99
CA TYR A 15 -14.25 -2.07 12.16
C TYR A 15 -13.15 -2.32 11.10
N ILE A 16 -12.46 -1.30 10.65
CA ILE A 16 -11.31 -1.42 9.74
C ILE A 16 -10.08 -1.89 10.52
N LYS A 17 -9.85 -1.30 11.69
CA LYS A 17 -8.70 -1.63 12.54
C LYS A 17 -8.64 -3.13 12.83
N GLU A 18 -9.76 -3.71 13.23
CA GLU A 18 -9.84 -5.14 13.55
C GLU A 18 -9.44 -6.01 12.35
N GLY A 19 -10.00 -5.72 11.17
CA GLY A 19 -9.69 -6.47 9.97
C GLY A 19 -8.26 -6.30 9.50
N VAL A 20 -7.75 -5.07 9.51
CA VAL A 20 -6.37 -4.76 9.12
C VAL A 20 -5.39 -5.48 10.05
N GLU A 21 -5.62 -5.44 11.35
CA GLU A 21 -4.76 -6.12 12.34
C GLU A 21 -4.77 -7.64 12.14
N ASP A 22 -5.96 -8.22 11.88
CA ASP A 22 -6.09 -9.65 11.64
C ASP A 22 -5.27 -10.10 10.40
N PHE A 23 -5.46 -9.44 9.27
CA PHE A 23 -4.72 -9.80 8.05
C PHE A 23 -3.23 -9.51 8.18
N THR A 24 -2.86 -8.43 8.83
CA THR A 24 -1.45 -8.10 9.06
C THR A 24 -0.77 -9.18 9.90
N LYS A 25 -1.42 -9.66 10.95
CA LYS A 25 -0.92 -10.76 11.77
C LYS A 25 -0.73 -12.03 10.93
N ARG A 26 -1.66 -12.33 10.03
CA ARG A 26 -1.55 -13.49 9.13
C ARG A 26 -0.38 -13.34 8.17
N ILE A 27 -0.19 -12.13 7.59
CA ILE A 27 0.95 -11.85 6.70
C ILE A 27 2.28 -12.04 7.43
N SER A 28 2.34 -11.69 8.72
CA SER A 28 3.58 -11.75 9.51
C SER A 28 4.18 -13.16 9.60
N LYS A 29 3.41 -14.19 9.31
CA LYS A 29 3.89 -15.59 9.25
C LYS A 29 4.73 -15.86 8.00
N TYR A 30 4.63 -14.98 6.98
CA TYR A 30 5.33 -15.15 5.70
C TYR A 30 6.44 -14.12 5.53
N TYR A 31 6.19 -12.87 5.90
CA TYR A 31 7.12 -11.74 5.78
C TYR A 31 7.00 -10.84 6.99
N PRO A 32 8.11 -10.24 7.45
CA PRO A 32 7.98 -9.11 8.37
C PRO A 32 7.10 -8.03 7.72
N VAL A 33 6.18 -7.46 8.47
CA VAL A 33 5.20 -6.52 7.93
C VAL A 33 4.90 -5.43 8.96
N GLU A 34 4.72 -4.20 8.48
CA GLU A 34 4.43 -3.05 9.33
C GLU A 34 3.51 -2.07 8.62
N TRP A 35 2.52 -1.58 9.35
CA TRP A 35 1.66 -0.48 8.93
C TRP A 35 2.13 0.84 9.53
N THR A 36 2.13 1.89 8.72
CA THR A 36 2.36 3.26 9.17
C THR A 36 1.29 4.15 8.59
N ILE A 37 0.56 4.84 9.48
CA ILE A 37 -0.39 5.87 9.07
C ILE A 37 0.38 7.19 9.06
N ILE A 38 0.48 7.80 7.89
CA ILE A 38 1.16 9.07 7.70
C ILE A 38 0.15 10.18 8.01
N PRO A 39 0.37 10.98 9.07
CA PRO A 39 -0.61 11.99 9.46
C PRO A 39 -0.70 13.10 8.42
N LEU A 40 -1.88 13.71 8.33
CA LEU A 40 -2.09 14.88 7.50
C LEU A 40 -1.28 16.07 8.02
N PRO A 41 -0.83 16.98 7.14
CA PRO A 41 -0.22 18.24 7.56
C PRO A 41 -1.17 19.02 8.50
N LYS A 42 -0.61 19.81 9.42
CA LYS A 42 -1.39 20.55 10.43
C LYS A 42 -2.48 21.44 9.84
N ASN A 43 -2.24 22.02 8.70
CA ASN A 43 -3.18 22.96 8.06
C ASN A 43 -3.88 22.34 6.84
N ALA A 44 -4.05 21.02 6.83
CA ALA A 44 -4.58 20.29 5.67
C ALA A 44 -5.94 20.84 5.20
N GLY A 45 -6.84 21.17 6.14
CA GLY A 45 -8.16 21.68 5.80
C GLY A 45 -8.17 23.06 5.16
N MET A 46 -7.09 23.81 5.26
CA MET A 46 -6.93 25.15 4.70
C MET A 46 -6.09 25.17 3.43
N MET A 47 -5.54 24.03 3.03
CA MET A 47 -4.67 23.94 1.86
C MET A 47 -5.48 23.61 0.60
N SER A 48 -5.00 24.10 -0.56
CA SER A 48 -5.54 23.66 -1.85
C SER A 48 -5.21 22.18 -2.06
N GLU A 49 -5.95 21.53 -2.96
CA GLU A 49 -5.67 20.12 -3.31
C GLU A 49 -4.23 19.91 -3.76
N MET A 50 -3.75 20.80 -4.61
CA MET A 50 -2.40 20.73 -5.15
C MET A 50 -1.35 20.87 -4.05
N ASP A 51 -1.51 21.85 -3.16
CA ASP A 51 -0.57 22.10 -2.06
C ASP A 51 -0.58 20.95 -1.07
N LEU A 52 -1.75 20.42 -0.77
CA LEU A 52 -1.88 19.26 0.15
C LEU A 52 -1.19 18.04 -0.41
N LYS A 53 -1.45 17.67 -1.67
CA LYS A 53 -0.78 16.54 -2.33
C LYS A 53 0.73 16.70 -2.33
N LYS A 54 1.20 17.90 -2.65
CA LYS A 54 2.63 18.19 -2.68
C LYS A 54 3.28 18.02 -1.31
N LYS A 55 2.61 18.53 -0.27
CA LYS A 55 3.10 18.41 1.11
C LYS A 55 3.14 16.96 1.57
N GLU A 56 2.09 16.21 1.31
CA GLU A 56 2.03 14.78 1.60
C GLU A 56 3.14 14.02 0.85
N GLY A 57 3.35 14.37 -0.41
CA GLY A 57 4.39 13.76 -1.23
C GLY A 57 5.79 14.02 -0.70
N GLU A 58 6.06 15.22 -0.20
CA GLU A 58 7.34 15.56 0.41
C GLU A 58 7.64 14.67 1.61
N ILE A 59 6.63 14.43 2.45
CA ILE A 59 6.77 13.55 3.61
C ILE A 59 7.11 12.12 3.18
N VAL A 60 6.38 11.60 2.20
CA VAL A 60 6.62 10.25 1.68
C VAL A 60 8.02 10.11 1.11
N LEU A 61 8.43 11.06 0.27
CA LEU A 61 9.73 11.03 -0.38
C LEU A 61 10.88 11.14 0.62
N ASP A 62 10.68 11.91 1.69
CA ASP A 62 11.66 12.03 2.77
C ASP A 62 11.83 10.72 3.53
N TRP A 63 10.76 9.95 3.71
CA TRP A 63 10.79 8.68 4.43
C TRP A 63 11.38 7.52 3.61
N LEU A 64 11.34 7.62 2.27
CA LEU A 64 11.84 6.57 1.40
C LEU A 64 13.36 6.58 1.33
N ASN A 65 13.95 5.39 1.40
CA ASN A 65 15.35 5.20 1.08
C ASN A 65 15.51 4.91 -0.41
N LYS A 66 16.69 5.20 -0.93
CA LYS A 66 16.99 5.02 -2.34
C LYS A 66 16.68 3.60 -2.86
N ASP A 67 16.97 2.59 -2.04
CA ASP A 67 16.83 1.19 -2.43
C ASP A 67 15.46 0.58 -2.11
N ASP A 68 14.55 1.37 -1.54
CA ASP A 68 13.19 0.90 -1.29
C ASP A 68 12.44 0.75 -2.60
N TYR A 69 11.68 -0.34 -2.71
CA TYR A 69 10.78 -0.54 -3.84
C TYR A 69 9.41 0.00 -3.48
N LEU A 70 8.98 1.02 -4.19
CA LEU A 70 7.69 1.68 -3.94
C LEU A 70 6.65 1.23 -4.95
N VAL A 71 5.56 0.66 -4.43
CA VAL A 71 4.33 0.40 -5.17
C VAL A 71 3.31 1.47 -4.76
N ALA A 72 3.00 2.36 -5.67
CA ALA A 72 1.99 3.39 -5.43
C ALA A 72 0.62 2.90 -5.88
N LEU A 73 -0.38 2.95 -4.99
CA LEU A 73 -1.75 2.67 -5.37
C LEU A 73 -2.32 3.89 -6.08
N ASP A 74 -2.65 3.73 -7.36
CA ASP A 74 -3.17 4.81 -8.20
C ASP A 74 -4.16 4.21 -9.20
N GLU A 75 -5.34 4.80 -9.30
CA GLU A 75 -6.40 4.30 -10.18
C GLU A 75 -6.00 4.22 -11.66
N ARG A 76 -4.97 4.98 -12.06
CA ARG A 76 -4.42 4.97 -13.41
C ARG A 76 -3.34 3.89 -13.61
N GLY A 77 -3.04 3.13 -12.58
CA GLY A 77 -2.02 2.08 -12.63
C GLY A 77 -2.49 0.82 -13.34
N LYS A 78 -1.61 -0.16 -13.40
CA LYS A 78 -1.94 -1.48 -13.94
C LYS A 78 -2.70 -2.29 -12.89
N GLN A 79 -3.54 -3.21 -13.37
CA GLN A 79 -4.27 -4.11 -12.49
C GLN A 79 -3.59 -5.47 -12.41
N PHE A 80 -3.74 -6.13 -11.28
CA PHE A 80 -3.30 -7.52 -11.09
C PHE A 80 -4.53 -8.43 -10.97
N THR A 81 -4.35 -9.68 -11.38
CA THR A 81 -5.14 -10.78 -10.81
C THR A 81 -4.49 -11.15 -9.47
N SER A 82 -5.20 -11.91 -8.63
CA SER A 82 -4.60 -12.35 -7.36
C SER A 82 -3.36 -13.20 -7.60
N GLU A 83 -3.37 -14.04 -8.64
CA GLU A 83 -2.23 -14.87 -9.02
C GLU A 83 -1.06 -14.04 -9.54
N SER A 84 -1.30 -13.02 -10.36
CA SER A 84 -0.22 -12.17 -10.87
C SER A 84 0.36 -11.27 -9.77
N LEU A 85 -0.44 -10.89 -8.77
CA LEU A 85 0.06 -10.20 -7.58
C LEU A 85 1.01 -11.10 -6.79
N ALA A 86 0.64 -12.37 -6.63
CA ALA A 86 1.51 -13.35 -5.96
C ALA A 86 2.85 -13.48 -6.70
N ASP A 87 2.82 -13.60 -8.03
CA ASP A 87 4.04 -13.66 -8.84
C ASP A 87 4.90 -12.41 -8.70
N PHE A 88 4.25 -11.25 -8.64
CA PHE A 88 4.94 -9.97 -8.44
C PHE A 88 5.69 -9.95 -7.11
N ILE A 89 5.04 -10.39 -6.03
CA ILE A 89 5.65 -10.44 -4.70
C ILE A 89 6.82 -11.43 -4.68
N MET A 90 6.66 -12.59 -5.31
CA MET A 90 7.74 -13.56 -5.41
C MET A 90 8.96 -12.99 -6.12
N LYS A 91 8.77 -12.29 -7.23
CA LYS A 91 9.86 -11.66 -7.97
C LYS A 91 10.58 -10.62 -7.11
N ARG A 92 9.83 -9.79 -6.38
CA ARG A 92 10.45 -8.80 -5.48
C ARG A 92 11.25 -9.48 -4.39
N SER A 93 10.71 -10.55 -3.82
CA SER A 93 11.38 -11.33 -2.78
C SER A 93 12.70 -11.94 -3.27
N ASN A 94 12.76 -12.33 -4.53
CA ASN A 94 13.96 -12.94 -5.14
C ASN A 94 15.04 -11.93 -5.58
N GLU A 95 14.77 -10.64 -5.53
CA GLU A 95 15.69 -9.60 -5.96
C GLU A 95 16.61 -9.06 -4.85
N SER A 96 16.72 -9.75 -3.73
CA SER A 96 17.49 -9.29 -2.55
C SER A 96 17.00 -7.94 -2.03
N LEU A 97 15.73 -7.65 -2.23
CA LEU A 97 15.09 -6.40 -1.83
C LEU A 97 14.89 -6.37 -0.32
N LYS A 98 15.29 -5.28 0.34
CA LYS A 98 15.10 -5.15 1.79
C LYS A 98 13.70 -4.70 2.15
N ASN A 99 13.16 -3.73 1.43
CA ASN A 99 11.87 -3.11 1.74
C ASN A 99 10.99 -3.01 0.52
N LEU A 100 9.78 -3.56 0.62
CA LEU A 100 8.71 -3.40 -0.35
C LEU A 100 7.63 -2.54 0.30
N VAL A 101 7.39 -1.35 -0.24
CA VAL A 101 6.47 -0.37 0.34
C VAL A 101 5.25 -0.23 -0.56
N PHE A 102 4.06 -0.46 0.00
CA PHE A 102 2.78 -0.17 -0.65
C PHE A 102 2.24 1.14 -0.07
N LEU A 103 1.96 2.10 -0.92
CA LEU A 103 1.52 3.43 -0.51
C LEU A 103 0.09 3.71 -0.96
N ILE A 104 -0.76 4.06 0.00
CA ILE A 104 -2.13 4.53 -0.23
C ILE A 104 -2.12 6.04 -0.04
N GLY A 105 -2.55 6.78 -1.07
CA GLY A 105 -2.59 8.24 -1.02
C GLY A 105 -3.71 8.79 -0.17
N GLY A 106 -3.70 10.10 0.01
CA GLY A 106 -4.74 10.84 0.72
C GLY A 106 -5.98 11.10 -0.15
N ALA A 107 -6.82 12.04 0.29
CA ALA A 107 -8.14 12.32 -0.32
C ALA A 107 -8.09 12.67 -1.81
N PHE A 108 -7.00 13.27 -2.27
CA PHE A 108 -6.86 13.73 -3.65
C PHE A 108 -5.85 12.91 -4.46
N GLY A 109 -5.46 11.74 -3.96
CA GLY A 109 -4.49 10.88 -4.61
C GLY A 109 -3.04 11.25 -4.28
N LEU A 110 -2.13 10.84 -5.15
CA LEU A 110 -0.69 11.02 -4.95
C LEU A 110 -0.13 12.12 -5.86
N ASP A 111 0.84 12.86 -5.33
CA ASP A 111 1.55 13.89 -6.10
C ASP A 111 2.38 13.25 -7.23
N GLU A 112 2.55 14.01 -8.32
CA GLU A 112 3.33 13.55 -9.48
C GLU A 112 4.76 13.14 -9.12
N ALA A 113 5.40 13.85 -8.18
CA ALA A 113 6.76 13.51 -7.75
C ALA A 113 6.82 12.11 -7.12
N VAL A 114 5.78 11.73 -6.35
CA VAL A 114 5.68 10.40 -5.76
C VAL A 114 5.46 9.35 -6.86
N LEU A 115 4.56 9.64 -7.81
CA LEU A 115 4.27 8.72 -8.91
C LEU A 115 5.50 8.50 -9.79
N LYS A 116 6.32 9.53 -10.01
CA LYS A 116 7.59 9.40 -10.74
C LYS A 116 8.62 8.54 -9.99
N ARG A 117 8.66 8.68 -8.67
CA ARG A 117 9.55 7.87 -7.83
C ARG A 117 9.12 6.41 -7.76
N ALA A 118 7.82 6.15 -7.85
CA ALA A 118 7.28 4.81 -7.70
C ALA A 118 7.88 3.84 -8.72
N ASN A 119 8.25 2.66 -8.24
CA ASN A 119 8.75 1.58 -9.08
C ASN A 119 7.61 0.88 -9.83
N TYR A 120 6.41 0.93 -9.25
CA TYR A 120 5.23 0.33 -9.85
C TYR A 120 3.98 1.11 -9.43
N LYS A 121 3.05 1.30 -10.36
CA LYS A 121 1.74 1.92 -10.09
C LYS A 121 0.66 0.86 -10.24
N TRP A 122 -0.07 0.62 -9.16
CA TRP A 122 -1.06 -0.45 -9.07
C TRP A 122 -2.45 0.12 -8.86
N SER A 123 -3.39 -0.24 -9.73
CA SER A 123 -4.81 0.05 -9.57
C SER A 123 -5.52 -1.17 -9.00
N LEU A 124 -6.11 -1.04 -7.82
CA LEU A 124 -6.92 -2.12 -7.23
C LEU A 124 -8.17 -2.36 -8.07
N SER A 125 -8.76 -1.29 -8.60
CA SER A 125 -10.01 -1.32 -9.36
C SER A 125 -10.19 0.04 -10.05
N HIS A 126 -11.04 0.08 -11.05
CA HIS A 126 -11.49 1.34 -11.65
C HIS A 126 -12.59 2.01 -10.81
N LEU A 127 -13.09 1.31 -9.79
CA LEU A 127 -14.04 1.88 -8.85
C LEU A 127 -13.30 2.74 -7.82
N THR A 128 -14.00 3.70 -7.23
CA THR A 128 -13.48 4.52 -6.14
C THR A 128 -13.93 3.95 -4.80
N PHE A 129 -13.01 3.82 -3.87
CA PHE A 129 -13.27 3.29 -2.52
C PHE A 129 -12.83 4.28 -1.45
N PRO A 130 -13.50 4.29 -0.28
CA PRO A 130 -12.97 5.03 0.87
C PRO A 130 -11.57 4.52 1.23
N HIS A 131 -10.69 5.42 1.68
CA HIS A 131 -9.30 5.07 2.02
C HIS A 131 -9.20 3.91 3.00
N GLN A 132 -10.03 3.93 4.03
CA GLN A 132 -9.97 2.89 5.05
C GLN A 132 -10.31 1.52 4.51
N LEU A 133 -11.30 1.45 3.61
CA LEU A 133 -11.63 0.18 2.95
C LEU A 133 -10.48 -0.30 2.07
N VAL A 134 -9.80 0.61 1.38
CA VAL A 134 -8.61 0.27 0.58
C VAL A 134 -7.54 -0.37 1.45
N ARG A 135 -7.32 0.14 2.66
CA ARG A 135 -6.36 -0.44 3.62
C ARG A 135 -6.68 -1.91 3.91
N LEU A 136 -7.95 -2.18 4.18
CA LEU A 136 -8.40 -3.55 4.48
C LEU A 136 -8.27 -4.46 3.26
N MET A 137 -8.66 -3.98 2.08
CA MET A 137 -8.56 -4.73 0.84
C MET A 137 -7.11 -5.04 0.49
N LEU A 138 -6.22 -4.07 0.66
CA LEU A 138 -4.80 -4.25 0.42
C LEU A 138 -4.21 -5.33 1.33
N ALA A 139 -4.49 -5.25 2.63
CA ALA A 139 -4.00 -6.25 3.59
C ALA A 139 -4.51 -7.64 3.22
N GLU A 140 -5.79 -7.77 2.89
CA GLU A 140 -6.39 -9.05 2.50
C GLU A 140 -5.73 -9.59 1.22
N GLN A 141 -5.53 -8.77 0.19
CA GLN A 141 -4.94 -9.23 -1.07
C GLN A 141 -3.48 -9.63 -0.91
N ILE A 142 -2.70 -8.94 -0.09
CA ILE A 142 -1.32 -9.34 0.18
C ILE A 142 -1.28 -10.66 0.95
N TYR A 143 -2.17 -10.85 1.93
CA TYR A 143 -2.29 -12.14 2.61
C TYR A 143 -2.66 -13.25 1.62
N ARG A 144 -3.65 -13.01 0.75
CA ARG A 144 -4.07 -13.97 -0.28
C ARG A 144 -2.90 -14.36 -1.18
N ALA A 145 -2.12 -13.37 -1.62
CA ALA A 145 -0.92 -13.63 -2.41
C ALA A 145 0.08 -14.53 -1.68
N CYS A 146 0.30 -14.30 -0.39
CA CYS A 146 1.18 -15.16 0.42
C CYS A 146 0.67 -16.61 0.46
N THR A 147 -0.64 -16.81 0.60
CA THR A 147 -1.22 -18.17 0.61
C THR A 147 -1.07 -18.86 -0.74
N ILE A 148 -1.22 -18.12 -1.84
CA ILE A 148 -1.02 -18.66 -3.19
C ILE A 148 0.42 -19.16 -3.34
N LEU A 149 1.40 -18.38 -2.91
CA LEU A 149 2.82 -18.74 -2.99
C LEU A 149 3.18 -19.99 -2.18
N ARG A 150 2.41 -20.33 -1.16
CA ARG A 150 2.61 -21.51 -0.31
C ARG A 150 1.65 -22.66 -0.61
N ASN A 151 0.85 -22.55 -1.69
CA ASN A 151 -0.16 -23.56 -2.07
C ASN A 151 -1.15 -23.85 -0.95
N GLU A 152 -1.53 -22.86 -0.18
CA GLU A 152 -2.51 -23.00 0.89
C GLU A 152 -3.94 -22.80 0.35
N LYS A 153 -4.93 -23.33 1.08
CA LYS A 153 -6.33 -23.42 0.62
C LYS A 153 -7.16 -22.16 0.88
N TYR A 154 -6.57 -20.99 0.95
CA TYR A 154 -7.34 -19.77 1.17
C TYR A 154 -7.97 -19.23 -0.13
N HIS A 155 -7.20 -19.23 -1.21
CA HIS A 155 -7.64 -18.70 -2.50
C HIS A 155 -8.35 -19.76 -3.34
N HIS A 156 -9.54 -19.42 -3.80
CA HIS A 156 -10.32 -20.23 -4.73
C HIS A 156 -10.61 -19.41 -5.98
N ARG A 157 -10.34 -19.99 -7.09
CA ARG A 157 -10.55 -19.38 -8.38
C ARG A 157 -11.95 -19.64 -8.93
#